data_74662ee07b00507b72b284babc2916ea
#
_entry.id   74662ee07b00507b72b284babc2916ea
#
_cell.length_a   1.000
_cell.length_b   1.000
_cell.length_c   1.000
_cell.angle_alpha   90.00
_cell.angle_beta   90.00
_cell.angle_gamma   90.00
#
_symmetry.space_group_name_H-M   'P 1'
#
loop_
_entity.id
_entity.type
_entity.pdbx_description
1 polymer ?
#
loop_
_entity_poly.entity_id
_entity_poly.type
_entity_poly.pdbx_seq_one_letter_code
_entity_poly.pdbx_strand_id
1 'polypeptide(L)'
;MPKSVDSLFLARTMNRFNPIVLVGLLLSPVLFLALAGRTDGNRPHVLFIAIDDLRPELGCYGSPIAKSPNLDKLAGEGMRFDRAYCQQSICSPSRASLMTGARPDQIGVIENTAYFRELNPDVVTLPQHFIKHGYEAVYCGKIYHARMTDDHHSWSRKPAYDRCPKMKWLPGNYALKENQELWASNKEKMLAKYGKAGSGGLIHGPAYEAADVEDHVYGDGFSTRLAIATLEDHLERKPSQPLFLALGFKKPHLDFVAPKKYWDLYDRDEIELASQTKSPKGGAATGLHASFELRTRHGIPKSGPIGPDLAKTLLHGYYACVSYVDAQIGMMLEALDKAGIREDTVIVVWGDHGWHLGEMGIWGKATNYEIATRVPLIVWTPGMKARGQSTHALVELIDLYPTLCELADLPRPNHLAGKSFVPLLDEPKSKWKKHALSQFPNPALREWAANPLSPGMRQTFFGPLIKEVEGKIIRQQGKSWDRDLFENHLMGYSLRTEGHRLVAWMDYRDLDAQPVFLELYDQKADPDETTNVASGNPGKTDALLRQLKRELARAPPRPAK
;
A
#
# COMPACT_ATOMS: atom_id res chain seq x y z
N MET A 1 21.42 -72.23 -2.62
CA MET A 1 22.40 -73.20 -2.11
C MET A 1 23.73 -72.50 -1.93
N PRO A 2 24.47 -72.91 -0.98
CA PRO A 2 24.48 -72.40 0.38
C PRO A 2 25.90 -72.06 0.86
N LYS A 3 25.93 -71.63 2.11
CA LYS A 3 26.81 -71.94 3.27
C LYS A 3 27.57 -70.71 3.76
N SER A 4 27.27 -70.18 4.93
CA SER A 4 27.46 -70.68 6.31
C SER A 4 28.96 -70.67 6.71
N VAL A 5 29.22 -70.06 7.77
CA VAL A 5 29.43 -70.51 9.12
C VAL A 5 30.78 -70.03 9.69
N ASP A 6 30.70 -69.44 10.81
CA ASP A 6 31.24 -69.57 12.16
C ASP A 6 32.63 -68.94 12.42
N SER A 7 32.86 -68.35 13.46
CA SER A 7 32.66 -68.35 14.91
C SER A 7 33.99 -68.17 15.64
N LEU A 8 33.92 -67.43 16.74
CA LEU A 8 34.63 -67.56 18.03
C LEU A 8 36.18 -67.50 18.11
N PHE A 9 36.66 -66.61 18.98
CA PHE A 9 37.29 -66.94 20.28
C PHE A 9 37.88 -65.66 20.92
N LEU A 10 37.34 -65.27 22.00
CA LEU A 10 37.86 -65.15 23.40
C LEU A 10 39.34 -64.88 23.60
N ALA A 11 39.69 -63.80 24.29
CA ALA A 11 40.14 -63.78 25.70
C ALA A 11 41.17 -62.70 26.00
N ARG A 12 40.87 -61.93 27.04
CA ARG A 12 41.74 -61.50 28.18
C ARG A 12 43.14 -60.95 27.87
N THR A 13 43.52 -59.73 28.37
CA THR A 13 43.88 -59.43 29.79
C THR A 13 44.30 -57.96 29.95
N MET A 14 43.78 -57.34 30.96
CA MET A 14 44.41 -56.50 32.03
C MET A 14 45.33 -55.32 31.71
N ASN A 15 44.91 -54.19 32.23
CA ASN A 15 45.64 -53.18 33.04
C ASN A 15 46.84 -52.43 32.47
N ARG A 16 46.66 -51.10 32.31
CA ARG A 16 47.48 -50.09 32.98
C ARG A 16 46.77 -48.73 33.03
N PHE A 17 46.61 -48.25 34.25
CA PHE A 17 46.20 -46.87 34.58
C PHE A 17 47.23 -45.87 34.09
N ASN A 18 46.80 -44.72 33.57
CA ASN A 18 47.47 -43.45 33.82
C ASN A 18 46.50 -42.27 33.49
N PRO A 19 46.69 -41.05 34.03
CA PRO A 19 45.62 -40.27 34.62
C PRO A 19 45.00 -39.25 33.68
N ILE A 20 43.77 -38.95 34.02
CA ILE A 20 42.84 -37.97 33.48
C ILE A 20 43.43 -36.57 33.59
N VAL A 21 43.55 -35.89 32.43
CA VAL A 21 43.55 -34.43 32.35
C VAL A 21 42.10 -33.98 32.09
N LEU A 22 41.50 -33.45 33.15
CA LEU A 22 40.15 -32.85 33.11
C LEU A 22 40.26 -31.47 32.45
N VAL A 23 40.00 -31.37 31.15
CA VAL A 23 39.73 -30.08 30.49
C VAL A 23 38.24 -29.78 30.67
N GLY A 24 37.99 -28.88 31.62
CA GLY A 24 36.64 -28.34 31.83
C GLY A 24 36.14 -27.58 30.61
N LEU A 25 35.24 -28.17 29.85
CA LEU A 25 34.39 -27.46 28.92
C LEU A 25 33.34 -26.67 29.73
N LEU A 26 33.61 -25.38 29.91
CA LEU A 26 32.60 -24.41 30.33
C LEU A 26 31.53 -24.34 29.24
N LEU A 27 30.49 -25.13 29.37
CA LEU A 27 29.22 -24.94 28.70
C LEU A 27 28.61 -23.65 29.26
N SER A 28 28.79 -22.54 28.53
CA SER A 28 27.96 -21.36 28.72
C SER A 28 26.50 -21.76 28.49
N PRO A 29 25.60 -21.53 29.44
CA PRO A 29 24.18 -21.63 29.15
C PRO A 29 23.87 -20.49 28.21
N VAL A 30 23.68 -20.78 26.91
CA VAL A 30 22.92 -19.92 26.02
C VAL A 30 21.55 -19.84 26.65
N LEU A 31 21.33 -18.72 27.30
CA LEU A 31 20.04 -18.35 27.85
C LEU A 31 19.07 -18.22 26.63
N PHE A 32 18.41 -19.31 26.27
CA PHE A 32 17.15 -19.25 25.56
C PHE A 32 16.21 -18.51 26.50
N LEU A 33 16.13 -17.18 26.36
CA LEU A 33 14.95 -16.45 26.78
C LEU A 33 13.81 -17.04 25.93
N ALA A 34 13.16 -18.05 26.49
CA ALA A 34 11.86 -18.46 26.06
C ALA A 34 11.02 -17.18 26.04
N LEU A 35 10.59 -16.74 24.86
CA LEU A 35 9.36 -15.99 24.78
C LEU A 35 8.38 -16.76 25.67
N ALA A 36 7.89 -16.10 26.72
CA ALA A 36 6.87 -16.66 27.57
C ALA A 36 5.75 -17.08 26.62
N GLY A 37 5.66 -18.38 26.34
CA GLY A 37 4.65 -18.94 25.47
C GLY A 37 3.32 -18.49 26.02
N ARG A 38 2.51 -17.82 25.21
CA ARG A 38 1.09 -17.73 25.42
C ARG A 38 0.64 -19.17 25.70
N THR A 39 0.06 -19.38 26.87
CA THR A 39 -0.54 -20.65 27.24
C THR A 39 -1.50 -21.08 26.12
N ASP A 40 -1.40 -22.33 25.71
CA ASP A 40 -2.24 -22.98 24.70
C ASP A 40 -3.68 -22.47 24.70
N GLY A 41 -4.12 -21.88 23.57
CA GLY A 41 -5.55 -21.74 23.27
C GLY A 41 -5.99 -20.48 22.56
N ASN A 42 -5.35 -19.33 22.63
CA ASN A 42 -5.97 -18.14 22.05
C ASN A 42 -5.02 -17.35 21.14
N ARG A 43 -5.02 -17.71 19.83
CA ARG A 43 -4.41 -16.87 18.79
C ARG A 43 -5.14 -15.53 18.72
N PRO A 44 -4.42 -14.40 18.54
CA PRO A 44 -5.06 -13.08 18.51
C PRO A 44 -6.01 -12.96 17.32
N HIS A 45 -7.09 -12.22 17.49
CA HIS A 45 -7.82 -11.69 16.35
C HIS A 45 -6.93 -10.72 15.55
N VAL A 46 -7.27 -10.46 14.30
CA VAL A 46 -6.59 -9.47 13.46
C VAL A 46 -7.63 -8.50 12.92
N LEU A 47 -7.47 -7.20 13.21
CA LEU A 47 -8.17 -6.12 12.55
C LEU A 47 -7.21 -5.46 11.55
N PHE A 48 -7.49 -5.65 10.26
CA PHE A 48 -6.63 -5.22 9.15
C PHE A 48 -7.29 -4.08 8.37
N ILE A 49 -6.86 -2.83 8.63
CA ILE A 49 -7.48 -1.61 8.12
C ILE A 49 -6.66 -1.05 6.96
N ALA A 50 -7.29 -0.99 5.78
CA ALA A 50 -6.72 -0.44 4.54
C ALA A 50 -7.37 0.90 4.19
N ILE A 51 -6.58 1.92 3.85
CA ILE A 51 -7.05 3.25 3.48
C ILE A 51 -6.51 3.62 2.10
N ASP A 52 -7.40 4.00 1.17
CA ASP A 52 -7.06 4.27 -0.22
C ASP A 52 -6.61 5.72 -0.42
N ASP A 53 -5.50 5.93 -1.14
CA ASP A 53 -4.92 7.25 -1.43
C ASP A 53 -4.49 8.06 -0.17
N LEU A 54 -4.26 7.41 0.97
CA LEU A 54 -3.82 8.10 2.19
C LEU A 54 -2.30 8.23 2.23
N ARG A 55 -1.81 9.47 2.10
CA ARG A 55 -0.41 9.81 2.41
C ARG A 55 -0.24 10.05 3.92
N PRO A 56 1.00 10.15 4.47
CA PRO A 56 1.23 10.43 5.90
C PRO A 56 0.79 11.84 6.31
N GLU A 57 -0.45 12.21 6.03
CA GLU A 57 -1.09 13.49 6.31
C GLU A 57 -2.07 13.31 7.48
N LEU A 58 -1.52 13.02 8.66
CA LEU A 58 -2.22 12.76 9.92
C LEU A 58 -1.54 13.54 11.04
N GLY A 59 -2.25 13.85 12.13
CA GLY A 59 -1.69 14.54 13.29
C GLY A 59 -0.47 13.81 13.86
N CYS A 60 -0.55 12.49 14.04
CA CYS A 60 0.56 11.69 14.53
C CYS A 60 1.78 11.65 13.59
N TYR A 61 1.65 12.01 12.31
CA TYR A 61 2.77 12.18 11.36
C TYR A 61 3.24 13.64 11.25
N GLY A 62 2.69 14.54 12.07
CA GLY A 62 3.12 15.93 12.14
C GLY A 62 2.35 16.88 11.21
N SER A 63 1.24 16.46 10.61
CA SER A 63 0.39 17.39 9.85
C SER A 63 -0.18 18.46 10.79
N PRO A 64 0.00 19.76 10.48
CA PRO A 64 -0.57 20.83 11.29
C PRO A 64 -2.07 21.02 11.05
N ILE A 65 -2.61 20.45 9.97
CA ILE A 65 -3.98 20.69 9.51
C ILE A 65 -4.87 19.48 9.78
N ALA A 66 -4.43 18.28 9.42
CA ALA A 66 -5.24 17.07 9.48
C ALA A 66 -5.76 16.77 10.90
N LYS A 67 -7.07 16.56 11.03
CA LYS A 67 -7.73 16.20 12.29
C LYS A 67 -8.03 14.71 12.30
N SER A 68 -7.16 13.95 12.97
CA SER A 68 -7.18 12.48 13.01
C SER A 68 -7.06 11.91 14.43
N PRO A 69 -7.92 12.35 15.39
CA PRO A 69 -7.73 12.06 16.82
C PRO A 69 -7.74 10.56 17.16
N ASN A 70 -8.48 9.73 16.41
CA ASN A 70 -8.54 8.29 16.67
C ASN A 70 -7.28 7.56 16.18
N LEU A 71 -6.77 7.93 15.00
CA LEU A 71 -5.49 7.43 14.49
C LEU A 71 -4.31 7.94 15.33
N ASP A 72 -4.37 9.19 15.78
CA ASP A 72 -3.35 9.78 16.65
C ASP A 72 -3.30 9.05 18.00
N LYS A 73 -4.47 8.74 18.58
CA LYS A 73 -4.58 7.92 19.79
C LYS A 73 -4.02 6.52 19.56
N LEU A 74 -4.42 5.85 18.47
CA LEU A 74 -3.92 4.52 18.15
C LEU A 74 -2.40 4.51 17.97
N ALA A 75 -1.83 5.53 17.33
CA ALA A 75 -0.37 5.69 17.20
C ALA A 75 0.31 5.92 18.57
N GLY A 76 -0.34 6.67 19.48
CA GLY A 76 0.13 6.88 20.85
C GLY A 76 0.04 5.65 21.75
N GLU A 77 -0.77 4.66 21.39
CA GLU A 77 -0.93 3.38 22.08
C GLU A 77 -0.17 2.23 21.39
N GLY A 78 0.18 2.39 20.13
CA GLY A 78 0.84 1.42 19.28
C GLY A 78 2.23 1.85 18.82
N MET A 79 2.64 1.37 17.65
CA MET A 79 3.89 1.72 16.98
C MET A 79 3.57 2.42 15.66
N ARG A 80 4.13 3.63 15.45
CA ARG A 80 4.10 4.34 14.18
C ARG A 80 5.37 4.08 13.38
N PHE A 81 5.22 3.79 12.11
CA PHE A 81 6.34 3.63 11.17
C PHE A 81 6.48 4.89 10.33
N ASP A 82 7.52 5.67 10.57
CA ASP A 82 7.72 6.97 9.89
C ASP A 82 8.10 6.82 8.42
N ARG A 83 8.63 5.65 8.02
CA ARG A 83 9.13 5.37 6.68
C ARG A 83 8.67 4.01 6.16
N ALA A 84 7.35 3.88 5.95
CA ALA A 84 6.74 2.72 5.29
C ALA A 84 6.48 3.03 3.81
N TYR A 85 6.71 2.06 2.93
CA TYR A 85 6.64 2.24 1.48
C TYR A 85 5.79 1.16 0.81
N CYS A 86 4.95 1.59 -0.15
CA CYS A 86 4.26 0.69 -1.06
C CYS A 86 5.20 0.18 -2.15
N GLN A 87 4.88 -0.97 -2.75
CA GLN A 87 5.69 -1.55 -3.81
C GLN A 87 5.44 -0.89 -5.15
N GLN A 88 4.24 -0.35 -5.37
CA GLN A 88 3.90 0.46 -6.54
C GLN A 88 2.82 1.46 -6.17
N SER A 89 2.95 2.71 -6.60
CA SER A 89 2.07 3.81 -6.20
C SER A 89 0.75 3.85 -6.98
N ILE A 90 0.05 2.70 -7.01
CA ILE A 90 -1.31 2.53 -7.55
C ILE A 90 -2.01 1.34 -6.90
N CYS A 91 -3.33 1.41 -6.77
CA CYS A 91 -4.14 0.54 -5.91
C CYS A 91 -3.94 -0.97 -6.15
N SER A 92 -4.19 -1.49 -7.38
CA SER A 92 -4.15 -2.94 -7.62
C SER A 92 -2.76 -3.55 -7.37
N PRO A 93 -1.68 -3.04 -7.96
CA PRO A 93 -0.32 -3.55 -7.73
C PRO A 93 0.12 -3.48 -6.26
N SER A 94 -0.13 -2.35 -5.57
CA SER A 94 0.23 -2.21 -4.16
C SER A 94 -0.52 -3.23 -3.28
N ARG A 95 -1.84 -3.29 -3.42
CA ARG A 95 -2.70 -4.20 -2.65
C ARG A 95 -2.42 -5.67 -2.97
N ALA A 96 -2.28 -6.03 -4.25
CA ALA A 96 -1.92 -7.38 -4.67
C ALA A 96 -0.55 -7.79 -4.11
N SER A 97 0.45 -6.91 -4.16
CA SER A 97 1.77 -7.16 -3.58
C SER A 97 1.71 -7.47 -2.08
N LEU A 98 1.04 -6.61 -1.30
CA LEU A 98 0.89 -6.83 0.14
C LEU A 98 0.16 -8.13 0.43
N MET A 99 -0.98 -8.36 -0.24
CA MET A 99 -1.86 -9.50 0.03
C MET A 99 -1.25 -10.83 -0.40
N THR A 100 -0.34 -10.85 -1.39
CA THR A 100 0.40 -12.03 -1.81
C THR A 100 1.78 -12.14 -1.17
N GLY A 101 2.28 -11.07 -0.54
CA GLY A 101 3.64 -11.00 0.01
C GLY A 101 4.75 -11.01 -1.03
N ALA A 102 4.42 -10.71 -2.30
CA ALA A 102 5.34 -10.75 -3.43
C ALA A 102 5.35 -9.41 -4.19
N ARG A 103 6.45 -9.07 -4.85
CA ARG A 103 6.60 -7.80 -5.58
C ARG A 103 5.71 -7.78 -6.84
N PRO A 104 5.33 -6.58 -7.35
CA PRO A 104 4.52 -6.46 -8.56
C PRO A 104 5.10 -7.25 -9.75
N ASP A 105 6.40 -7.21 -9.95
CA ASP A 105 7.10 -7.94 -11.01
C ASP A 105 7.04 -9.47 -10.83
N GLN A 106 7.04 -9.96 -9.59
CA GLN A 106 6.95 -11.39 -9.30
C GLN A 106 5.57 -11.96 -9.61
N ILE A 107 4.53 -11.18 -9.34
CA ILE A 107 3.13 -11.59 -9.59
C ILE A 107 2.60 -11.10 -10.94
N GLY A 108 3.38 -10.31 -11.70
CA GLY A 108 2.97 -9.77 -13.00
C GLY A 108 1.88 -8.69 -12.94
N VAL A 109 1.58 -8.15 -11.75
CA VAL A 109 0.55 -7.12 -11.54
C VAL A 109 1.20 -5.75 -11.46
N ILE A 110 1.30 -5.07 -12.58
CA ILE A 110 1.92 -3.74 -12.71
C ILE A 110 0.94 -2.65 -13.14
N GLU A 111 -0.36 -2.98 -13.21
CA GLU A 111 -1.44 -2.09 -13.62
C GLU A 111 -2.76 -2.47 -12.94
N ASN A 112 -3.72 -1.54 -12.90
CA ASN A 112 -5.00 -1.74 -12.19
C ASN A 112 -5.93 -2.78 -12.82
N THR A 113 -5.71 -3.17 -14.07
CA THR A 113 -6.54 -4.13 -14.79
C THR A 113 -6.05 -5.57 -14.69
N ALA A 114 -4.80 -5.77 -14.26
CA ALA A 114 -4.23 -7.11 -14.08
C ALA A 114 -4.74 -7.77 -12.80
N TYR A 115 -5.20 -9.00 -12.91
CA TYR A 115 -5.64 -9.79 -11.76
C TYR A 115 -4.61 -10.85 -11.39
N PHE A 116 -4.07 -10.76 -10.17
CA PHE A 116 -2.98 -11.63 -9.74
C PHE A 116 -3.33 -13.11 -9.79
N ARG A 117 -4.61 -13.47 -9.57
CA ARG A 117 -5.05 -14.89 -9.57
C ARG A 117 -5.03 -15.52 -10.96
N GLU A 118 -5.27 -14.74 -12.02
CA GLU A 118 -5.14 -15.22 -13.40
C GLU A 118 -3.69 -15.47 -13.80
N LEU A 119 -2.77 -14.66 -13.25
CA LEU A 119 -1.34 -14.78 -13.52
C LEU A 119 -0.63 -15.79 -12.61
N ASN A 120 -1.14 -15.96 -11.38
CA ASN A 120 -0.56 -16.80 -10.34
C ASN A 120 -1.69 -17.55 -9.60
N PRO A 121 -2.30 -18.60 -10.22
CA PRO A 121 -3.49 -19.26 -9.67
C PRO A 121 -3.26 -19.89 -8.30
N ASP A 122 -2.03 -20.36 -8.03
CA ASP A 122 -1.68 -21.09 -6.81
C ASP A 122 -1.11 -20.21 -5.69
N VAL A 123 -0.94 -18.88 -5.91
CA VAL A 123 -0.38 -18.00 -4.89
C VAL A 123 -1.28 -17.96 -3.65
N VAL A 124 -0.68 -18.14 -2.48
CA VAL A 124 -1.42 -18.12 -1.21
C VAL A 124 -1.44 -16.69 -0.68
N THR A 125 -2.63 -16.11 -0.62
CA THR A 125 -2.82 -14.75 -0.07
C THR A 125 -2.78 -14.75 1.45
N LEU A 126 -2.54 -13.57 2.04
CA LEU A 126 -2.51 -13.37 3.49
C LEU A 126 -3.79 -13.92 4.17
N PRO A 127 -5.02 -13.50 3.82
CA PRO A 127 -6.20 -14.07 4.48
C PRO A 127 -6.40 -15.56 4.16
N GLN A 128 -6.08 -16.03 2.96
CA GLN A 128 -6.11 -17.46 2.62
C GLN A 128 -5.17 -18.28 3.51
N HIS A 129 -4.00 -17.75 3.84
CA HIS A 129 -3.07 -18.40 4.76
C HIS A 129 -3.66 -18.49 6.17
N PHE A 130 -4.28 -17.42 6.66
CA PHE A 130 -4.96 -17.40 7.95
C PHE A 130 -6.10 -18.41 8.00
N ILE A 131 -6.93 -18.51 6.94
CA ILE A 131 -7.99 -19.52 6.83
C ILE A 131 -7.41 -20.94 6.95
N LYS A 132 -6.32 -21.25 6.25
CA LYS A 132 -5.65 -22.55 6.32
C LYS A 132 -5.17 -22.91 7.72
N HIS A 133 -5.02 -21.92 8.61
CA HIS A 133 -4.59 -22.09 9.97
C HIS A 133 -5.70 -21.85 11.02
N GLY A 134 -6.96 -21.97 10.60
CA GLY A 134 -8.10 -22.01 11.51
C GLY A 134 -8.79 -20.68 11.80
N TYR A 135 -8.39 -19.59 11.16
CA TYR A 135 -9.10 -18.30 11.26
C TYR A 135 -10.38 -18.30 10.43
N GLU A 136 -11.39 -17.57 10.87
CA GLU A 136 -12.42 -17.07 9.96
C GLU A 136 -11.88 -15.75 9.37
N ALA A 137 -11.88 -15.59 8.05
CA ALA A 137 -11.46 -14.36 7.37
C ALA A 137 -12.65 -13.73 6.64
N VAL A 138 -12.91 -12.45 6.93
CA VAL A 138 -14.02 -11.69 6.34
C VAL A 138 -13.53 -10.28 5.99
N TYR A 139 -14.05 -9.70 4.90
CA TYR A 139 -13.77 -8.31 4.55
C TYR A 139 -15.01 -7.46 4.41
N CYS A 140 -14.86 -6.16 4.70
CA CYS A 140 -15.82 -5.11 4.46
C CYS A 140 -15.14 -3.95 3.72
N GLY A 141 -15.73 -3.42 2.66
CA GLY A 141 -15.19 -2.30 1.90
C GLY A 141 -14.03 -2.67 0.96
N LYS A 142 -13.09 -1.73 0.72
CA LYS A 142 -12.03 -1.84 -0.30
C LYS A 142 -10.74 -2.46 0.25
N ILE A 143 -10.56 -3.77 0.14
CA ILE A 143 -9.29 -4.46 0.47
C ILE A 143 -8.46 -4.72 -0.80
N TYR A 144 -9.02 -5.40 -1.78
CA TYR A 144 -8.46 -5.50 -3.13
C TYR A 144 -8.96 -4.35 -4.03
N HIS A 145 -8.54 -4.34 -5.29
CA HIS A 145 -8.97 -3.32 -6.25
C HIS A 145 -10.22 -3.75 -7.02
N ALA A 146 -11.22 -2.87 -7.10
CA ALA A 146 -12.44 -3.04 -7.88
C ALA A 146 -13.14 -4.39 -7.62
N ARG A 147 -13.40 -5.16 -8.69
CA ARG A 147 -14.10 -6.46 -8.63
C ARG A 147 -13.17 -7.66 -8.40
N MET A 148 -11.86 -7.42 -8.28
CA MET A 148 -10.84 -8.46 -8.07
C MET A 148 -10.71 -8.79 -6.59
N THR A 149 -11.80 -9.21 -5.94
CA THR A 149 -11.91 -9.37 -4.48
C THR A 149 -11.38 -10.70 -3.97
N ASP A 150 -11.10 -11.65 -4.86
CA ASP A 150 -10.61 -13.00 -4.56
C ASP A 150 -11.52 -13.81 -3.59
N ASP A 151 -12.85 -13.62 -3.74
CA ASP A 151 -13.88 -14.11 -2.81
C ASP A 151 -13.81 -15.62 -2.56
N HIS A 152 -13.43 -16.41 -3.57
CA HIS A 152 -13.40 -17.89 -3.48
C HIS A 152 -12.16 -18.46 -2.76
N HIS A 153 -11.14 -17.62 -2.53
CA HIS A 153 -9.86 -18.07 -1.96
C HIS A 153 -9.49 -17.34 -0.68
N SER A 154 -9.64 -16.01 -0.68
CA SER A 154 -9.16 -15.15 0.41
C SER A 154 -10.14 -14.99 1.56
N TRP A 155 -11.42 -15.38 1.40
CA TRP A 155 -12.45 -15.09 2.40
C TRP A 155 -13.29 -16.32 2.74
N SER A 156 -13.56 -16.52 4.03
CA SER A 156 -14.33 -17.66 4.53
C SER A 156 -15.82 -17.54 4.23
N ARG A 157 -16.33 -16.32 4.22
CA ARG A 157 -17.74 -16.01 3.99
C ARG A 157 -17.94 -14.53 3.65
N LYS A 158 -19.15 -14.19 3.25
CA LYS A 158 -19.58 -12.80 3.12
C LYS A 158 -19.77 -12.17 4.52
N PRO A 159 -19.65 -10.83 4.62
CA PRO A 159 -20.00 -10.10 5.84
C PRO A 159 -21.47 -10.31 6.26
N ALA A 160 -21.81 -9.94 7.48
CA ALA A 160 -23.15 -10.09 8.06
C ALA A 160 -24.15 -9.03 7.53
N TYR A 161 -24.43 -9.07 6.23
CA TYR A 161 -25.36 -8.14 5.57
C TYR A 161 -26.79 -8.21 6.12
N ASP A 162 -27.20 -9.35 6.63
CA ASP A 162 -28.52 -9.58 7.25
C ASP A 162 -28.69 -8.86 8.59
N ARG A 163 -27.58 -8.52 9.25
CA ARG A 163 -27.54 -7.76 10.50
C ARG A 163 -27.32 -6.26 10.31
N CYS A 164 -27.07 -5.81 9.09
CA CYS A 164 -26.82 -4.42 8.75
C CYS A 164 -27.93 -3.87 7.85
N PRO A 165 -28.47 -2.67 8.11
CA PRO A 165 -29.40 -2.02 7.20
C PRO A 165 -28.83 -1.94 5.78
N LYS A 166 -29.65 -2.19 4.76
CA LYS A 166 -29.20 -2.13 3.37
C LYS A 166 -28.73 -0.72 3.03
N MET A 167 -27.55 -0.62 2.41
CA MET A 167 -27.06 0.63 1.87
C MET A 167 -28.00 1.09 0.74
N LYS A 168 -28.42 2.36 0.79
CA LYS A 168 -29.13 2.98 -0.32
C LYS A 168 -28.13 3.21 -1.46
N TRP A 169 -28.49 2.77 -2.66
CA TRP A 169 -27.69 3.07 -3.84
C TRP A 169 -27.73 4.57 -4.16
N LEU A 170 -26.55 5.16 -4.30
CA LEU A 170 -26.37 6.57 -4.65
C LEU A 170 -25.78 6.68 -6.07
N PRO A 171 -26.47 7.33 -7.03
CA PRO A 171 -25.93 7.58 -8.36
C PRO A 171 -24.56 8.28 -8.29
N GLY A 172 -23.53 7.66 -8.87
CA GLY A 172 -22.17 8.20 -8.83
C GLY A 172 -21.53 8.26 -7.45
N ASN A 173 -22.15 7.70 -6.40
CA ASN A 173 -21.78 7.79 -4.98
C ASN A 173 -21.96 9.20 -4.37
N TYR A 174 -22.86 10.04 -4.93
CA TYR A 174 -23.19 11.36 -4.40
C TYR A 174 -24.51 11.32 -3.62
N ALA A 175 -24.59 12.05 -2.51
CA ALA A 175 -25.81 12.21 -1.72
C ALA A 175 -26.67 13.39 -2.24
N LEU A 176 -26.03 14.47 -2.70
CA LEU A 176 -26.71 15.63 -3.24
C LEU A 176 -27.31 15.35 -4.62
N LYS A 177 -28.58 15.70 -4.79
CA LYS A 177 -29.33 15.44 -6.00
C LYS A 177 -28.73 16.12 -7.24
N GLU A 178 -28.29 17.35 -7.10
CA GLU A 178 -27.59 18.09 -8.15
C GLU A 178 -26.33 17.39 -8.65
N ASN A 179 -25.56 16.78 -7.77
CA ASN A 179 -24.34 16.02 -8.14
C ASN A 179 -24.68 14.68 -8.81
N GLN A 180 -25.77 14.03 -8.38
CA GLN A 180 -26.30 12.83 -9.05
C GLN A 180 -26.74 13.14 -10.49
N GLU A 181 -27.44 14.27 -10.69
CA GLU A 181 -27.89 14.75 -12.01
C GLU A 181 -26.68 15.11 -12.89
N LEU A 182 -25.68 15.80 -12.36
CA LEU A 182 -24.43 16.08 -13.07
C LEU A 182 -23.70 14.81 -13.50
N TRP A 183 -23.60 13.82 -12.60
CA TRP A 183 -23.02 12.52 -12.94
C TRP A 183 -23.80 11.82 -14.05
N ALA A 184 -25.13 11.79 -13.96
CA ALA A 184 -26.00 11.16 -14.96
C ALA A 184 -25.86 11.84 -16.33
N SER A 185 -25.92 13.17 -16.36
CA SER A 185 -25.70 13.96 -17.58
C SER A 185 -24.32 13.72 -18.21
N ASN A 186 -23.26 13.68 -17.37
CA ASN A 186 -21.92 13.38 -17.87
C ASN A 186 -21.82 11.97 -18.43
N LYS A 187 -22.46 10.99 -17.78
CA LYS A 187 -22.55 9.61 -18.26
C LYS A 187 -23.16 9.54 -19.66
N GLU A 188 -24.29 10.19 -19.87
CA GLU A 188 -24.93 10.23 -21.17
C GLU A 188 -24.03 10.87 -22.24
N LYS A 189 -23.43 12.02 -21.93
CA LYS A 189 -22.52 12.74 -22.84
C LYS A 189 -21.30 11.88 -23.21
N MET A 190 -20.67 11.22 -22.24
CA MET A 190 -19.47 10.39 -22.48
C MET A 190 -19.83 9.14 -23.30
N LEU A 191 -20.95 8.48 -22.98
CA LEU A 191 -21.45 7.33 -23.77
C LEU A 191 -21.80 7.70 -25.19
N ALA A 192 -22.49 8.84 -25.40
CA ALA A 192 -22.86 9.32 -26.74
C ALA A 192 -21.61 9.68 -27.57
N LYS A 193 -20.60 10.29 -26.93
CA LYS A 193 -19.40 10.76 -27.65
C LYS A 193 -18.38 9.69 -27.93
N TYR A 194 -18.13 8.78 -26.98
CA TYR A 194 -17.01 7.83 -27.02
C TYR A 194 -17.46 6.36 -27.03
N GLY A 195 -18.76 6.08 -26.93
CA GLY A 195 -19.30 4.73 -26.80
C GLY A 195 -18.95 4.07 -25.47
N LYS A 196 -19.42 2.83 -25.25
CA LYS A 196 -19.23 2.11 -23.99
C LYS A 196 -17.73 1.81 -23.73
N ALA A 197 -16.99 1.43 -24.74
CA ALA A 197 -15.57 1.10 -24.60
C ALA A 197 -14.70 2.35 -24.36
N GLY A 198 -14.94 3.44 -25.09
CA GLY A 198 -14.15 4.67 -24.99
C GLY A 198 -14.52 5.59 -23.82
N SER A 199 -15.66 5.35 -23.13
CA SER A 199 -16.10 6.15 -22.00
C SER A 199 -15.60 5.62 -20.64
N GLY A 200 -14.96 4.45 -20.61
CA GLY A 200 -14.37 3.89 -19.39
C GLY A 200 -13.40 4.88 -18.75
N GLY A 201 -13.56 5.15 -17.45
CA GLY A 201 -12.75 6.11 -16.71
C GLY A 201 -13.08 7.59 -16.95
N LEU A 202 -14.08 7.92 -17.81
CA LEU A 202 -14.50 9.30 -18.08
C LEU A 202 -15.84 9.67 -17.44
N ILE A 203 -16.57 8.69 -16.90
CA ILE A 203 -17.90 8.88 -16.31
C ILE A 203 -17.76 9.21 -14.83
N HIS A 204 -17.61 10.49 -14.54
CA HIS A 204 -17.54 11.02 -13.18
C HIS A 204 -18.44 12.25 -13.00
N GLY A 205 -18.84 12.50 -11.75
CA GLY A 205 -19.48 13.75 -11.35
C GLY A 205 -18.43 14.76 -10.85
N PRO A 206 -18.80 15.66 -9.93
CA PRO A 206 -17.88 16.63 -9.32
C PRO A 206 -16.74 15.95 -8.55
N ALA A 207 -15.62 16.68 -8.38
CA ALA A 207 -14.45 16.17 -7.65
C ALA A 207 -14.66 16.13 -6.13
N TYR A 208 -15.69 16.75 -5.60
CA TYR A 208 -15.97 16.88 -4.16
C TYR A 208 -17.45 17.03 -3.86
N GLU A 209 -17.84 16.70 -2.63
CA GLU A 209 -19.19 16.90 -2.11
C GLU A 209 -19.17 17.01 -0.57
N ALA A 210 -19.94 17.97 -0.03
CA ALA A 210 -20.17 18.20 1.39
C ALA A 210 -21.67 18.15 1.68
N ALA A 211 -22.26 16.95 1.76
CA ALA A 211 -23.69 16.80 2.03
C ALA A 211 -23.95 16.70 3.56
N ASP A 212 -25.01 17.32 4.03
CA ASP A 212 -25.47 17.19 5.41
C ASP A 212 -26.24 15.87 5.57
N VAL A 213 -25.49 14.82 5.80
CA VAL A 213 -25.99 13.44 5.90
C VAL A 213 -25.21 12.67 6.98
N GLU A 214 -25.83 11.57 7.44
CA GLU A 214 -25.18 10.64 8.35
C GLU A 214 -24.03 9.86 7.67
N ASP A 215 -23.04 9.44 8.46
CA ASP A 215 -21.83 8.76 7.99
C ASP A 215 -22.12 7.56 7.10
N HIS A 216 -23.12 6.75 7.48
CA HIS A 216 -23.48 5.50 6.79
C HIS A 216 -24.19 5.68 5.46
N VAL A 217 -24.52 6.89 5.09
CA VAL A 217 -25.08 7.22 3.76
C VAL A 217 -24.02 6.99 2.69
N TYR A 218 -22.75 7.25 3.01
CA TYR A 218 -21.62 6.93 2.14
C TYR A 218 -21.04 5.54 2.41
N GLY A 219 -20.36 5.00 1.40
CA GLY A 219 -19.87 3.62 1.39
C GLY A 219 -18.93 3.27 2.53
N ASP A 220 -18.08 4.20 2.97
CA ASP A 220 -17.10 3.93 4.03
C ASP A 220 -17.76 3.81 5.41
N GLY A 221 -18.72 4.70 5.73
CA GLY A 221 -19.49 4.58 6.96
C GLY A 221 -20.40 3.34 6.96
N PHE A 222 -20.95 2.96 5.79
CA PHE A 222 -21.66 1.70 5.66
C PHE A 222 -20.73 0.50 5.90
N SER A 223 -19.53 0.52 5.35
CA SER A 223 -18.54 -0.55 5.53
C SER A 223 -18.14 -0.73 6.99
N THR A 224 -18.03 0.37 7.75
CA THR A 224 -17.77 0.33 9.19
C THR A 224 -18.91 -0.34 9.96
N ARG A 225 -20.17 0.06 9.72
CA ARG A 225 -21.32 -0.59 10.35
C ARG A 225 -21.39 -2.07 10.03
N LEU A 226 -21.11 -2.44 8.77
CA LEU A 226 -21.09 -3.82 8.33
C LEU A 226 -19.95 -4.62 9.01
N ALA A 227 -18.78 -4.00 9.21
CA ALA A 227 -17.66 -4.62 9.91
C ALA A 227 -17.98 -4.86 11.39
N ILE A 228 -18.62 -3.89 12.07
CA ILE A 228 -19.08 -4.03 13.46
C ILE A 228 -20.11 -5.16 13.57
N ALA A 229 -21.15 -5.16 12.74
CA ALA A 229 -22.15 -6.22 12.72
C ALA A 229 -21.53 -7.60 12.41
N THR A 230 -20.49 -7.64 11.58
CA THR A 230 -19.75 -8.88 11.24
C THR A 230 -18.92 -9.37 12.43
N LEU A 231 -18.31 -8.47 13.19
CA LEU A 231 -17.58 -8.78 14.41
C LEU A 231 -18.53 -9.38 15.46
N GLU A 232 -19.66 -8.70 15.73
CA GLU A 232 -20.67 -9.16 16.67
C GLU A 232 -21.22 -10.54 16.29
N ASP A 233 -21.60 -10.72 15.02
CA ASP A 233 -22.05 -12.01 14.49
C ASP A 233 -21.01 -13.12 14.66
N HIS A 234 -19.73 -12.82 14.42
CA HIS A 234 -18.64 -13.78 14.61
C HIS A 234 -18.52 -14.22 16.07
N LEU A 235 -18.47 -13.26 17.00
CA LEU A 235 -18.31 -13.52 18.43
C LEU A 235 -19.48 -14.32 19.02
N GLU A 236 -20.71 -14.09 18.55
CA GLU A 236 -21.88 -14.88 18.95
C GLU A 236 -21.82 -16.32 18.42
N ARG A 237 -21.45 -16.52 17.15
CA ARG A 237 -21.45 -17.85 16.53
C ARG A 237 -20.22 -18.70 16.84
N LYS A 238 -19.07 -18.07 17.02
CA LYS A 238 -17.78 -18.74 17.10
C LYS A 238 -16.82 -18.06 18.07
N PRO A 239 -17.18 -17.92 19.36
CA PRO A 239 -16.43 -17.12 20.33
C PRO A 239 -14.98 -17.56 20.55
N SER A 240 -14.65 -18.83 20.28
CA SER A 240 -13.29 -19.37 20.43
C SER A 240 -12.46 -19.43 19.14
N GLN A 241 -13.06 -19.12 17.98
CA GLN A 241 -12.32 -19.10 16.71
C GLN A 241 -11.69 -17.71 16.48
N PRO A 242 -10.38 -17.59 16.17
CA PRO A 242 -9.80 -16.30 15.85
C PRO A 242 -10.36 -15.75 14.54
N LEU A 243 -10.56 -14.43 14.50
CA LEU A 243 -11.09 -13.69 13.36
C LEU A 243 -9.99 -12.88 12.68
N PHE A 244 -9.90 -12.93 11.35
CA PHE A 244 -9.20 -11.98 10.50
C PHE A 244 -10.24 -11.06 9.85
N LEU A 245 -10.49 -9.89 10.43
CA LEU A 245 -11.43 -8.90 9.90
C LEU A 245 -10.68 -7.83 9.14
N ALA A 246 -10.91 -7.76 7.82
CA ALA A 246 -10.34 -6.73 6.96
C ALA A 246 -11.38 -5.63 6.71
N LEU A 247 -11.05 -4.39 7.07
CA LEU A 247 -11.89 -3.21 6.85
C LEU A 247 -11.17 -2.25 5.91
N GLY A 248 -11.73 -2.02 4.72
CA GLY A 248 -11.13 -1.18 3.70
C GLY A 248 -11.94 0.07 3.41
N PHE A 249 -11.30 1.23 3.49
CA PHE A 249 -11.86 2.53 3.18
C PHE A 249 -11.48 2.97 1.77
N LYS A 250 -12.43 3.63 1.09
CA LYS A 250 -12.19 4.25 -0.20
C LYS A 250 -11.67 5.68 -0.05
N LYS A 251 -12.09 6.43 0.99
CA LYS A 251 -11.60 7.77 1.22
C LYS A 251 -10.21 7.74 1.87
N PRO A 252 -9.35 8.74 1.58
CA PRO A 252 -9.55 9.96 0.80
C PRO A 252 -9.40 9.84 -0.74
N HIS A 253 -9.51 8.68 -1.35
CA HIS A 253 -9.55 8.56 -2.82
C HIS A 253 -10.65 9.47 -3.42
N LEU A 254 -10.38 10.05 -4.60
CA LEU A 254 -11.36 10.79 -5.38
C LEU A 254 -12.66 9.97 -5.60
N ASP A 255 -13.85 10.56 -5.61
CA ASP A 255 -14.09 11.98 -5.41
C ASP A 255 -14.02 12.30 -3.90
N PHE A 256 -13.62 13.52 -3.51
CA PHE A 256 -13.52 13.92 -2.10
C PHE A 256 -14.92 14.17 -1.53
N VAL A 257 -15.58 13.10 -1.16
CA VAL A 257 -16.97 13.07 -0.71
C VAL A 257 -17.00 12.64 0.75
N ALA A 258 -17.46 13.51 1.63
CA ALA A 258 -17.61 13.25 3.06
C ALA A 258 -18.83 14.01 3.61
N PRO A 259 -19.47 13.54 4.70
CA PRO A 259 -20.51 14.30 5.38
C PRO A 259 -20.03 15.70 5.77
N LYS A 260 -20.93 16.69 5.65
CA LYS A 260 -20.62 18.12 5.87
C LYS A 260 -19.95 18.39 7.20
N LYS A 261 -20.30 17.70 8.28
CA LYS A 261 -19.71 17.85 9.61
C LYS A 261 -18.18 17.67 9.62
N TYR A 262 -17.60 16.92 8.69
CA TYR A 262 -16.14 16.76 8.58
C TYR A 262 -15.49 17.89 7.77
N TRP A 263 -16.21 18.49 6.84
CA TRP A 263 -15.79 19.72 6.18
C TRP A 263 -15.77 20.89 7.15
N ASP A 264 -16.79 21.01 8.00
CA ASP A 264 -16.92 22.07 9.00
C ASP A 264 -15.82 22.05 10.08
N LEU A 265 -15.00 21.00 10.14
CA LEU A 265 -13.84 20.93 11.02
C LEU A 265 -12.70 21.88 10.59
N TYR A 266 -12.69 22.32 9.33
CA TYR A 266 -11.59 23.05 8.73
C TYR A 266 -12.04 24.42 8.25
N ASP A 267 -11.22 25.46 8.55
CA ASP A 267 -11.32 26.72 7.85
C ASP A 267 -10.56 26.62 6.52
N ARG A 268 -11.28 26.74 5.41
CA ARG A 268 -10.72 26.66 4.05
C ARG A 268 -9.64 27.70 3.80
N ASP A 269 -9.78 28.89 4.41
CA ASP A 269 -8.87 30.01 4.15
C ASP A 269 -7.52 29.82 4.88
N GLU A 270 -7.49 29.03 5.97
CA GLU A 270 -6.27 28.64 6.69
C GLU A 270 -5.50 27.50 5.99
N ILE A 271 -6.08 26.84 4.98
CA ILE A 271 -5.40 25.75 4.27
C ILE A 271 -4.31 26.32 3.36
N GLU A 272 -3.07 25.94 3.64
CA GLU A 272 -1.92 26.31 2.84
C GLU A 272 -1.78 25.40 1.60
N LEU A 273 -1.42 26.01 0.47
CA LEU A 273 -1.13 25.28 -0.76
C LEU A 273 0.29 24.71 -0.73
N ALA A 274 0.53 23.65 -1.53
CA ALA A 274 1.86 23.11 -1.71
C ALA A 274 2.86 24.20 -2.12
N SER A 275 3.97 24.30 -1.41
CA SER A 275 5.07 25.24 -1.70
C SER A 275 5.85 24.82 -2.96
N GLN A 276 6.03 23.51 -3.17
CA GLN A 276 6.74 22.92 -4.31
C GLN A 276 5.75 22.53 -5.42
N THR A 277 5.40 23.47 -6.29
CA THR A 277 4.46 23.25 -7.41
C THR A 277 5.14 22.97 -8.75
N LYS A 278 6.48 23.01 -8.82
CA LYS A 278 7.24 22.77 -10.05
C LYS A 278 7.81 21.35 -10.05
N SER A 279 7.90 20.75 -11.22
CA SER A 279 8.63 19.49 -11.41
C SER A 279 10.07 19.61 -10.94
N PRO A 280 10.70 18.51 -10.49
CA PRO A 280 12.08 18.50 -10.04
C PRO A 280 13.02 19.07 -11.11
N LYS A 281 13.94 19.95 -10.72
CA LYS A 281 14.97 20.46 -11.62
C LYS A 281 15.87 19.31 -12.08
N GLY A 282 15.97 19.10 -13.40
CA GLY A 282 16.72 17.98 -13.96
C GLY A 282 16.07 16.61 -13.75
N GLY A 283 14.81 16.54 -13.33
CA GLY A 283 14.07 15.30 -13.16
C GLY A 283 13.63 14.67 -14.48
N ALA A 284 13.14 13.44 -14.42
CA ALA A 284 12.67 12.69 -15.58
C ALA A 284 11.29 13.18 -16.04
N ALA A 285 11.19 13.67 -17.26
CA ALA A 285 9.88 14.01 -17.86
C ALA A 285 8.96 12.78 -17.92
N THR A 286 9.50 11.59 -18.04
CA THR A 286 8.77 10.32 -18.04
C THR A 286 8.21 9.95 -16.65
N GLY A 287 8.69 10.54 -15.56
CA GLY A 287 8.22 10.28 -14.19
C GLY A 287 6.99 11.08 -13.76
N LEU A 288 6.51 11.98 -14.62
CA LEU A 288 5.47 12.93 -14.31
C LEU A 288 4.21 12.67 -15.12
N HIS A 289 3.07 13.12 -14.60
CA HIS A 289 1.79 13.12 -15.31
C HIS A 289 1.04 14.43 -15.10
N ALA A 290 -0.02 14.65 -15.88
CA ALA A 290 -0.77 15.89 -15.88
C ALA A 290 -2.08 15.80 -15.07
N SER A 291 -2.10 15.06 -13.95
CA SER A 291 -3.27 14.92 -13.07
C SER A 291 -4.50 14.33 -13.79
N PHE A 292 -4.28 13.33 -14.64
CA PHE A 292 -5.32 12.80 -15.52
C PHE A 292 -6.56 12.34 -14.74
N GLU A 293 -6.39 11.63 -13.62
CA GLU A 293 -7.50 11.12 -12.82
C GLU A 293 -8.39 12.25 -12.30
N LEU A 294 -7.81 13.31 -11.73
CA LEU A 294 -8.56 14.48 -11.29
C LEU A 294 -9.31 15.15 -12.46
N ARG A 295 -8.66 15.26 -13.63
CA ARG A 295 -9.23 15.95 -14.80
C ARG A 295 -10.38 15.21 -15.46
N THR A 296 -10.66 13.96 -15.07
CA THR A 296 -11.90 13.27 -15.49
C THR A 296 -13.13 13.86 -14.82
N ARG A 297 -12.98 14.54 -13.67
CA ARG A 297 -14.10 15.06 -12.87
C ARG A 297 -14.73 16.29 -13.49
N HIS A 298 -16.05 16.43 -13.27
CA HIS A 298 -16.80 17.61 -13.71
C HIS A 298 -16.29 18.86 -12.95
N GLY A 299 -16.24 20.00 -13.65
CA GLY A 299 -15.77 21.27 -13.08
C GLY A 299 -14.23 21.41 -12.98
N ILE A 300 -13.46 20.35 -13.26
CA ILE A 300 -11.99 20.42 -13.26
C ILE A 300 -11.48 20.82 -14.65
N PRO A 301 -10.56 21.82 -14.75
CA PRO A 301 -9.92 22.19 -16.00
C PRO A 301 -9.28 21.01 -16.70
N LYS A 302 -9.53 20.83 -18.00
CA LYS A 302 -8.99 19.68 -18.77
C LYS A 302 -7.53 19.87 -19.19
N SER A 303 -6.96 21.07 -19.00
CA SER A 303 -5.54 21.40 -19.25
C SER A 303 -5.16 22.61 -18.36
N GLY A 304 -3.87 22.94 -18.34
CA GLY A 304 -3.34 24.07 -17.55
C GLY A 304 -3.28 23.81 -16.03
N PRO A 305 -2.84 24.80 -15.24
CA PRO A 305 -2.75 24.67 -13.79
C PRO A 305 -4.12 24.62 -13.12
N ILE A 306 -4.17 23.96 -11.95
CA ILE A 306 -5.31 24.09 -11.03
C ILE A 306 -5.17 25.42 -10.30
N GLY A 307 -6.18 26.30 -10.43
CA GLY A 307 -6.16 27.61 -9.77
C GLY A 307 -6.21 27.50 -8.24
N PRO A 308 -5.73 28.54 -7.52
CA PRO A 308 -5.57 28.49 -6.07
C PRO A 308 -6.88 28.23 -5.31
N ASP A 309 -7.99 28.81 -5.71
CA ASP A 309 -9.28 28.60 -5.06
C ASP A 309 -9.77 27.15 -5.20
N LEU A 310 -9.65 26.58 -6.40
CA LEU A 310 -9.99 25.18 -6.62
C LEU A 310 -9.04 24.26 -5.88
N ALA A 311 -7.75 24.57 -5.86
CA ALA A 311 -6.73 23.81 -5.11
C ALA A 311 -7.05 23.79 -3.61
N LYS A 312 -7.38 24.93 -2.99
CA LYS A 312 -7.84 24.98 -1.59
C LYS A 312 -9.09 24.14 -1.34
N THR A 313 -10.06 24.18 -2.26
CA THR A 313 -11.28 23.36 -2.13
C THR A 313 -10.98 21.87 -2.22
N LEU A 314 -10.07 21.45 -3.10
CA LEU A 314 -9.65 20.05 -3.21
C LEU A 314 -8.89 19.58 -1.98
N LEU A 315 -7.99 20.42 -1.41
CA LEU A 315 -7.31 20.15 -0.14
C LEU A 315 -8.31 20.00 1.02
N HIS A 316 -9.25 20.96 1.13
CA HIS A 316 -10.33 20.91 2.12
C HIS A 316 -11.10 19.59 2.05
N GLY A 317 -11.50 19.17 0.82
CA GLY A 317 -12.17 17.90 0.60
C GLY A 317 -11.33 16.68 0.97
N TYR A 318 -10.02 16.70 0.69
CA TYR A 318 -9.10 15.66 1.10
C TYR A 318 -9.03 15.53 2.62
N TYR A 319 -8.83 16.64 3.34
CA TYR A 319 -8.79 16.64 4.82
C TYR A 319 -10.13 16.24 5.44
N ALA A 320 -11.25 16.69 4.89
CA ALA A 320 -12.58 16.25 5.32
C ALA A 320 -12.74 14.73 5.19
N CYS A 321 -12.26 14.15 4.08
CA CYS A 321 -12.25 12.69 3.89
C CYS A 321 -11.32 11.97 4.88
N VAL A 322 -10.16 12.54 5.22
CA VAL A 322 -9.25 11.99 6.25
C VAL A 322 -9.97 11.94 7.61
N SER A 323 -10.59 13.04 8.05
CA SER A 323 -11.34 13.08 9.32
C SER A 323 -12.55 12.16 9.33
N TYR A 324 -13.22 12.01 8.19
CA TYR A 324 -14.32 11.06 8.06
C TYR A 324 -13.87 9.63 8.27
N VAL A 325 -12.77 9.21 7.64
CA VAL A 325 -12.22 7.85 7.80
C VAL A 325 -11.68 7.64 9.22
N ASP A 326 -11.02 8.65 9.79
CA ASP A 326 -10.55 8.62 11.17
C ASP A 326 -11.71 8.33 12.15
N ALA A 327 -12.85 9.00 11.99
CA ALA A 327 -14.03 8.77 12.82
C ALA A 327 -14.59 7.34 12.64
N GLN A 328 -14.58 6.81 11.39
CA GLN A 328 -15.01 5.43 11.14
C GLN A 328 -14.08 4.41 11.82
N ILE A 329 -12.77 4.67 11.82
CA ILE A 329 -11.80 3.84 12.55
C ILE A 329 -12.06 3.92 14.05
N GLY A 330 -12.33 5.12 14.58
CA GLY A 330 -12.71 5.30 15.98
C GLY A 330 -13.90 4.43 16.40
N MET A 331 -14.96 4.38 15.59
CA MET A 331 -16.14 3.52 15.84
C MET A 331 -15.76 2.02 15.85
N MET A 332 -14.89 1.58 14.95
CA MET A 332 -14.44 0.18 14.91
C MET A 332 -13.59 -0.19 16.13
N LEU A 333 -12.69 0.72 16.57
CA LEU A 333 -11.89 0.52 17.78
C LEU A 333 -12.76 0.47 19.05
N GLU A 334 -13.76 1.35 19.14
CA GLU A 334 -14.75 1.33 20.23
C GLU A 334 -15.56 0.02 20.25
N ALA A 335 -15.86 -0.54 19.07
CA ALA A 335 -16.53 -1.84 19.00
C ALA A 335 -15.66 -2.98 19.56
N LEU A 336 -14.34 -2.98 19.33
CA LEU A 336 -13.42 -3.93 19.94
C LEU A 336 -13.38 -3.76 21.48
N ASP A 337 -13.36 -2.50 21.96
CA ASP A 337 -13.35 -2.19 23.38
C ASP A 337 -14.64 -2.67 24.06
N LYS A 338 -15.82 -2.41 23.46
CA LYS A 338 -17.13 -2.88 23.95
C LYS A 338 -17.25 -4.40 23.95
N ALA A 339 -16.67 -5.07 22.97
CA ALA A 339 -16.62 -6.53 22.89
C ALA A 339 -15.61 -7.16 23.88
N GLY A 340 -14.76 -6.36 24.52
CA GLY A 340 -13.74 -6.82 25.46
C GLY A 340 -12.59 -7.60 24.82
N ILE A 341 -12.38 -7.47 23.50
CA ILE A 341 -11.36 -8.24 22.76
C ILE A 341 -10.20 -7.38 22.24
N ARG A 342 -10.13 -6.11 22.60
CA ARG A 342 -9.06 -5.22 22.15
C ARG A 342 -7.67 -5.77 22.46
N GLU A 343 -7.48 -6.21 23.71
CA GLU A 343 -6.20 -6.76 24.17
C GLU A 343 -5.89 -8.17 23.59
N ASP A 344 -6.83 -8.77 22.86
CA ASP A 344 -6.65 -10.03 22.12
C ASP A 344 -6.60 -9.83 20.61
N THR A 345 -6.49 -8.59 20.14
CA THR A 345 -6.55 -8.25 18.71
C THR A 345 -5.25 -7.56 18.24
N VAL A 346 -4.63 -8.04 17.16
CA VAL A 346 -3.61 -7.30 16.43
C VAL A 346 -4.31 -6.31 15.51
N ILE A 347 -3.97 -5.02 15.60
CA ILE A 347 -4.55 -3.96 14.78
C ILE A 347 -3.48 -3.40 13.86
N VAL A 348 -3.75 -3.38 12.56
CA VAL A 348 -2.87 -2.80 11.53
C VAL A 348 -3.66 -1.78 10.73
N VAL A 349 -3.15 -0.54 10.66
CA VAL A 349 -3.67 0.52 9.78
C VAL A 349 -2.60 0.88 8.77
N TRP A 350 -2.96 0.89 7.48
CA TRP A 350 -2.03 1.18 6.40
C TRP A 350 -2.70 1.91 5.24
N GLY A 351 -1.96 2.86 4.62
CA GLY A 351 -2.30 3.43 3.32
C GLY A 351 -1.77 2.56 2.20
N ASP A 352 -2.50 2.44 1.08
CA ASP A 352 -2.04 1.60 -0.04
C ASP A 352 -0.98 2.27 -0.91
N HIS A 353 -1.01 3.58 -1.06
CA HIS A 353 0.00 4.47 -1.63
C HIS A 353 -0.32 5.91 -1.23
N GLY A 354 0.62 6.82 -1.48
CA GLY A 354 0.42 8.24 -1.25
C GLY A 354 -0.34 8.95 -2.38
N TRP A 355 -0.38 10.28 -2.31
CA TRP A 355 -1.13 11.14 -3.22
C TRP A 355 -0.51 12.55 -3.25
N HIS A 356 -0.26 13.11 -4.44
CA HIS A 356 0.13 14.52 -4.61
C HIS A 356 -1.10 15.41 -4.45
N LEU A 357 -0.95 16.49 -3.70
CA LEU A 357 -1.95 17.51 -3.45
C LEU A 357 -1.55 18.89 -4.01
N GLY A 358 -0.91 18.89 -5.18
CA GLY A 358 -0.39 20.08 -5.86
C GLY A 358 1.13 20.11 -5.95
N GLU A 359 1.84 19.30 -5.19
CA GLU A 359 3.29 19.19 -5.27
C GLU A 359 3.70 18.73 -6.69
N MET A 360 4.79 19.29 -7.18
CA MET A 360 5.31 19.07 -8.55
C MET A 360 4.29 19.44 -9.64
N GLY A 361 3.21 20.18 -9.30
CA GLY A 361 2.08 20.50 -10.18
C GLY A 361 1.15 19.32 -10.43
N ILE A 362 1.22 18.26 -9.62
CA ILE A 362 0.47 17.01 -9.76
C ILE A 362 -0.64 16.93 -8.72
N TRP A 363 -1.79 16.44 -9.12
CA TRP A 363 -2.90 16.00 -8.27
C TRP A 363 -3.17 14.54 -8.60
N GLY A 364 -2.67 13.64 -7.77
CA GLY A 364 -2.79 12.19 -8.02
C GLY A 364 -1.63 11.39 -7.44
N LYS A 365 -1.68 10.12 -7.74
CA LYS A 365 -0.70 9.08 -7.43
C LYS A 365 0.19 8.80 -8.65
N ALA A 366 0.67 7.61 -8.78
CA ALA A 366 1.31 7.12 -10.02
C ALA A 366 2.68 7.75 -10.32
N THR A 367 3.49 8.03 -9.30
CA THR A 367 4.86 8.49 -9.44
C THR A 367 5.82 7.68 -8.55
N ASN A 368 7.13 7.81 -8.78
CA ASN A 368 8.16 7.13 -7.99
C ASN A 368 8.72 8.00 -6.84
N TYR A 369 8.10 9.14 -6.55
CA TYR A 369 8.56 10.10 -5.53
C TYR A 369 8.05 9.73 -4.12
N GLU A 370 8.68 10.33 -3.09
CA GLU A 370 8.37 10.10 -1.67
C GLU A 370 6.88 10.26 -1.39
N ILE A 371 6.25 11.32 -1.90
CA ILE A 371 4.83 11.65 -1.69
C ILE A 371 3.88 10.54 -2.14
N ALA A 372 4.20 9.84 -3.24
CA ALA A 372 3.34 8.78 -3.78
C ALA A 372 3.71 7.40 -3.26
N THR A 373 4.94 7.18 -2.80
CA THR A 373 5.42 5.84 -2.39
C THR A 373 5.43 5.65 -0.89
N ARG A 374 5.57 6.73 -0.08
CA ARG A 374 5.51 6.68 1.38
C ARG A 374 4.06 6.68 1.86
N VAL A 375 3.77 5.80 2.81
CA VAL A 375 2.42 5.59 3.34
C VAL A 375 2.40 5.60 4.86
N PRO A 376 1.29 5.94 5.53
CA PRO A 376 1.14 5.69 6.93
C PRO A 376 1.07 4.19 7.21
N LEU A 377 1.70 3.78 8.31
CA LEU A 377 1.60 2.44 8.88
C LEU A 377 1.62 2.56 10.40
N ILE A 378 0.56 2.08 11.04
CA ILE A 378 0.41 2.03 12.50
C ILE A 378 0.08 0.59 12.88
N VAL A 379 0.79 0.05 13.86
CA VAL A 379 0.57 -1.31 14.36
C VAL A 379 0.39 -1.27 15.86
N TRP A 380 -0.66 -1.92 16.32
CA TRP A 380 -0.89 -2.21 17.72
C TRP A 380 -1.00 -3.73 17.91
N THR A 381 -0.37 -4.27 18.92
CA THR A 381 -0.45 -5.71 19.22
C THR A 381 -0.41 -5.95 20.71
N PRO A 382 -1.11 -6.98 21.21
CA PRO A 382 -1.04 -7.38 22.61
C PRO A 382 0.41 -7.63 23.05
N GLY A 383 0.77 -7.09 24.21
CA GLY A 383 2.07 -7.34 24.81
C GLY A 383 3.27 -6.65 24.14
N MET A 384 3.06 -5.77 23.13
CA MET A 384 4.17 -5.00 22.53
C MET A 384 4.85 -4.11 23.58
N LYS A 385 6.20 -4.00 23.51
CA LYS A 385 6.99 -3.25 24.49
C LYS A 385 7.14 -1.78 24.13
N ALA A 386 7.22 -1.46 22.85
CA ALA A 386 7.47 -0.10 22.38
C ALA A 386 6.16 0.67 22.09
N ARG A 387 5.19 0.62 23.02
CA ARG A 387 3.93 1.37 22.91
C ARG A 387 4.19 2.89 22.87
N GLY A 388 3.49 3.58 21.99
CA GLY A 388 3.57 5.04 21.82
C GLY A 388 4.86 5.53 21.18
N GLN A 389 5.71 4.63 20.68
CA GLN A 389 6.95 5.00 20.03
C GLN A 389 6.80 5.01 18.49
N SER A 390 7.83 5.54 17.83
CA SER A 390 7.95 5.45 16.38
C SER A 390 9.29 4.88 15.97
N THR A 391 9.36 4.38 14.73
CA THR A 391 10.61 3.92 14.13
C THR A 391 10.88 4.59 12.79
N HIS A 392 12.14 4.95 12.55
CA HIS A 392 12.63 5.42 11.24
C HIS A 392 13.17 4.27 10.37
N ALA A 393 12.95 3.01 10.73
CA ALA A 393 13.30 1.86 9.91
C ALA A 393 12.57 1.91 8.56
N LEU A 394 13.28 1.59 7.49
CA LEU A 394 12.69 1.52 6.14
C LEU A 394 11.92 0.21 6.01
N VAL A 395 10.59 0.26 6.14
CA VAL A 395 9.73 -0.91 5.98
C VAL A 395 8.95 -0.84 4.67
N GLU A 396 8.53 -1.98 4.20
CA GLU A 396 7.71 -2.11 2.98
C GLU A 396 6.37 -2.77 3.32
N LEU A 397 5.30 -2.46 2.60
CA LEU A 397 4.00 -3.08 2.88
C LEU A 397 4.02 -4.62 2.74
N ILE A 398 4.89 -5.17 1.90
CA ILE A 398 5.10 -6.64 1.82
C ILE A 398 5.68 -7.26 3.09
N ASP A 399 6.22 -6.45 4.01
CA ASP A 399 6.72 -6.91 5.31
C ASP A 399 5.56 -7.25 6.28
N LEU A 400 4.34 -6.77 5.99
CA LEU A 400 3.16 -7.04 6.82
C LEU A 400 2.77 -8.52 6.83
N TYR A 401 2.80 -9.20 5.70
CA TYR A 401 2.42 -10.61 5.65
C TYR A 401 3.28 -11.49 6.57
N PRO A 402 4.63 -11.50 6.46
CA PRO A 402 5.46 -12.29 7.38
C PRO A 402 5.35 -11.80 8.84
N THR A 403 5.09 -10.51 9.08
CA THR A 403 4.90 -9.97 10.43
C THR A 403 3.62 -10.50 11.07
N LEU A 404 2.51 -10.48 10.34
CA LEU A 404 1.24 -11.01 10.84
C LEU A 404 1.29 -12.52 11.06
N CYS A 405 2.04 -13.28 10.23
CA CYS A 405 2.29 -14.69 10.50
C CYS A 405 3.00 -14.88 11.86
N GLU A 406 4.06 -14.11 12.12
CA GLU A 406 4.84 -14.21 13.36
C GLU A 406 4.00 -13.78 14.59
N LEU A 407 3.22 -12.68 14.49
CA LEU A 407 2.34 -12.21 15.57
C LEU A 407 1.22 -13.19 15.91
N ALA A 408 0.78 -13.98 14.93
CA ALA A 408 -0.28 -14.98 15.08
C ALA A 408 0.26 -16.40 15.35
N ASP A 409 1.57 -16.56 15.52
CA ASP A 409 2.25 -17.87 15.66
C ASP A 409 1.89 -18.83 14.53
N LEU A 410 1.98 -18.33 13.28
CA LEU A 410 1.72 -19.11 12.07
C LEU A 410 3.02 -19.35 11.29
N PRO A 411 3.18 -20.51 10.63
CA PRO A 411 4.34 -20.77 9.80
C PRO A 411 4.41 -19.76 8.65
N ARG A 412 5.61 -19.28 8.37
CA ARG A 412 5.84 -18.32 7.29
C ARG A 412 5.88 -19.04 5.93
N PRO A 413 5.05 -18.66 4.94
CA PRO A 413 5.17 -19.18 3.57
C PRO A 413 6.53 -18.85 2.92
N ASN A 414 7.08 -19.78 2.15
CA ASN A 414 8.41 -19.64 1.54
C ASN A 414 8.49 -18.61 0.40
N HIS A 415 7.36 -18.26 -0.21
CA HIS A 415 7.32 -17.33 -1.36
C HIS A 415 7.39 -15.86 -0.96
N LEU A 416 7.32 -15.54 0.33
CA LEU A 416 7.26 -14.16 0.80
C LEU A 416 8.57 -13.41 0.55
N ALA A 417 8.50 -12.28 -0.15
CA ALA A 417 9.62 -11.38 -0.40
C ALA A 417 9.89 -10.41 0.78
N GLY A 418 8.90 -10.19 1.65
CA GLY A 418 9.01 -9.33 2.83
C GLY A 418 9.76 -9.97 4.00
N LYS A 419 10.07 -9.15 5.00
CA LYS A 419 10.70 -9.55 6.25
C LYS A 419 9.83 -9.14 7.43
N SER A 420 9.62 -10.02 8.41
CA SER A 420 8.88 -9.67 9.63
C SER A 420 9.58 -8.56 10.41
N PHE A 421 8.83 -7.52 10.76
CA PHE A 421 9.31 -6.41 11.59
C PHE A 421 8.90 -6.52 13.06
N VAL A 422 8.49 -7.69 13.53
CA VAL A 422 8.21 -7.94 14.97
C VAL A 422 9.33 -7.41 15.88
N PRO A 423 10.63 -7.60 15.56
CA PRO A 423 11.69 -7.05 16.39
C PRO A 423 11.65 -5.52 16.59
N LEU A 424 11.09 -4.78 15.63
CA LEU A 424 10.92 -3.32 15.73
C LEU A 424 9.79 -2.95 16.71
N LEU A 425 8.78 -3.81 16.88
CA LEU A 425 7.68 -3.59 17.83
C LEU A 425 8.12 -3.67 19.28
N ASP A 426 9.24 -4.35 19.54
CA ASP A 426 9.86 -4.45 20.86
C ASP A 426 10.96 -3.40 21.05
N GLU A 427 11.80 -3.21 20.02
CA GLU A 427 12.97 -2.32 20.02
C GLU A 427 13.00 -1.53 18.69
N PRO A 428 12.44 -0.30 18.65
CA PRO A 428 12.28 0.51 17.42
C PRO A 428 13.57 0.83 16.68
N LYS A 429 14.73 0.75 17.39
CA LYS A 429 16.07 1.04 16.85
C LYS A 429 16.83 -0.22 16.48
N SER A 430 16.21 -1.39 16.54
CA SER A 430 16.82 -2.66 16.15
C SER A 430 17.38 -2.60 14.73
N LYS A 431 18.45 -3.38 14.49
CA LYS A 431 19.07 -3.49 13.17
C LYS A 431 18.08 -4.03 12.14
N TRP A 432 17.83 -3.25 11.11
CA TRP A 432 16.85 -3.51 10.07
C TRP A 432 17.47 -3.44 8.68
N LYS A 433 16.71 -3.79 7.64
CA LYS A 433 17.11 -3.58 6.24
C LYS A 433 17.37 -2.11 5.94
N LYS A 434 18.27 -1.83 5.00
CA LYS A 434 18.80 -0.48 4.74
C LYS A 434 18.15 0.21 3.55
N HIS A 435 17.13 -0.42 2.94
CA HIS A 435 16.43 0.11 1.78
C HIS A 435 14.99 -0.38 1.73
N ALA A 436 14.18 0.36 0.97
CA ALA A 436 12.87 -0.04 0.50
C ALA A 436 12.82 0.12 -1.04
N LEU A 437 12.07 -0.75 -1.70
CA LEU A 437 11.89 -0.74 -3.15
C LEU A 437 10.45 -0.41 -3.50
N SER A 438 10.30 0.52 -4.43
CA SER A 438 9.03 0.84 -5.08
C SER A 438 9.24 0.88 -6.59
N GLN A 439 8.16 0.83 -7.35
CA GLN A 439 8.22 0.97 -8.80
C GLN A 439 6.99 1.69 -9.32
N PHE A 440 7.10 2.32 -10.46
CA PHE A 440 5.97 2.75 -11.28
C PHE A 440 6.39 2.87 -12.75
N PRO A 441 5.57 2.38 -13.72
CA PRO A 441 5.84 2.57 -15.14
C PRO A 441 5.64 4.04 -15.54
N ASN A 442 5.89 4.38 -16.81
CA ASN A 442 5.63 5.72 -17.32
C ASN A 442 4.15 6.12 -17.12
N PRO A 443 3.82 7.06 -16.20
CA PRO A 443 2.45 7.31 -15.83
C PRO A 443 1.60 7.95 -16.92
N ALA A 444 2.20 8.80 -17.75
CA ALA A 444 1.44 9.52 -18.77
C ALA A 444 1.20 8.67 -20.03
N LEU A 445 2.19 7.91 -20.46
CA LEU A 445 2.10 7.19 -21.72
C LEU A 445 1.56 5.77 -21.53
N ARG A 446 2.03 5.05 -20.54
CA ARG A 446 1.53 3.70 -20.28
C ARG A 446 0.15 3.73 -19.63
N GLU A 447 0.01 4.42 -18.51
CA GLU A 447 -1.23 4.40 -17.73
C GLU A 447 -2.40 5.09 -18.47
N TRP A 448 -2.15 6.21 -19.14
CA TRP A 448 -3.21 7.05 -19.71
C TRP A 448 -3.27 7.06 -21.25
N ALA A 449 -2.24 6.64 -21.94
CA ALA A 449 -2.21 6.67 -23.41
C ALA A 449 -2.27 5.30 -24.07
N ALA A 450 -1.64 4.29 -23.48
CA ALA A 450 -1.53 2.95 -24.04
C ALA A 450 -2.16 1.86 -23.19
N ASN A 451 -2.41 2.15 -21.91
CA ASN A 451 -2.90 1.17 -20.97
C ASN A 451 -4.32 0.70 -21.32
N PRO A 452 -4.63 -0.61 -21.16
CA PRO A 452 -5.99 -1.15 -21.33
C PRO A 452 -7.02 -0.58 -20.34
N LEU A 453 -6.61 0.08 -19.24
CA LEU A 453 -7.52 0.78 -18.33
C LEU A 453 -8.33 1.86 -19.05
N SER A 454 -7.71 2.54 -20.00
CA SER A 454 -8.31 3.64 -20.76
C SER A 454 -7.97 3.55 -22.25
N PRO A 455 -8.37 2.47 -22.95
CA PRO A 455 -8.07 2.32 -24.37
C PRO A 455 -8.66 3.49 -25.16
N GLY A 456 -7.84 4.10 -26.00
CA GLY A 456 -8.26 5.21 -26.83
C GLY A 456 -8.28 6.57 -26.13
N MET A 457 -7.68 6.74 -24.95
CA MET A 457 -7.57 8.07 -24.28
C MET A 457 -6.96 9.14 -25.18
N ARG A 458 -6.05 8.79 -26.09
CA ARG A 458 -5.52 9.71 -27.11
C ARG A 458 -6.59 10.28 -28.03
N GLN A 459 -7.71 9.59 -28.19
CA GLN A 459 -8.85 10.00 -29.02
C GLN A 459 -9.90 10.80 -28.22
N THR A 460 -9.73 10.96 -26.93
CA THR A 460 -10.59 11.74 -26.05
C THR A 460 -10.12 13.18 -25.92
N PHE A 461 -10.76 13.95 -25.05
CA PHE A 461 -10.34 15.30 -24.69
C PHE A 461 -8.94 15.34 -24.03
N PHE A 462 -8.36 14.19 -23.63
CA PHE A 462 -7.00 14.09 -23.13
C PHE A 462 -5.92 14.03 -24.22
N GLY A 463 -6.29 13.78 -25.48
CA GLY A 463 -5.32 13.67 -26.56
C GLY A 463 -4.31 14.81 -26.64
N PRO A 464 -4.72 16.09 -26.61
CA PRO A 464 -3.79 17.23 -26.60
C PRO A 464 -2.84 17.22 -25.39
N LEU A 465 -3.34 16.89 -24.20
CA LEU A 465 -2.55 16.85 -22.96
C LEU A 465 -1.53 15.70 -22.97
N ILE A 466 -1.93 14.52 -23.44
CA ILE A 466 -1.02 13.38 -23.64
C ILE A 466 0.09 13.76 -24.63
N LYS A 467 -0.26 14.40 -25.74
CA LYS A 467 0.70 14.87 -26.75
C LYS A 467 1.69 15.90 -26.19
N GLU A 468 1.24 16.78 -25.31
CA GLU A 468 2.12 17.76 -24.64
C GLU A 468 3.16 17.05 -23.75
N VAL A 469 2.70 16.11 -22.89
CA VAL A 469 3.61 15.33 -22.01
C VAL A 469 4.56 14.48 -22.83
N GLU A 470 4.07 13.78 -23.85
CA GLU A 470 4.88 12.99 -24.78
C GLU A 470 5.95 13.85 -25.45
N GLY A 471 5.60 15.06 -25.90
CA GLY A 471 6.54 16.01 -26.50
C GLY A 471 7.65 16.44 -25.53
N LYS A 472 7.38 16.54 -24.22
CA LYS A 472 8.40 16.82 -23.20
C LYS A 472 9.36 15.64 -23.06
N ILE A 473 8.83 14.40 -23.04
CA ILE A 473 9.64 13.17 -22.96
C ILE A 473 10.53 13.04 -24.20
N ILE A 474 9.96 13.19 -25.39
CA ILE A 474 10.71 13.11 -26.67
C ILE A 474 11.88 14.11 -26.68
N ARG A 475 11.62 15.37 -26.27
CA ARG A 475 12.70 16.38 -26.21
C ARG A 475 13.80 16.03 -25.23
N GLN A 476 13.47 15.43 -24.07
CA GLN A 476 14.45 15.00 -23.07
C GLN A 476 15.26 13.80 -23.55
N GLN A 477 14.62 12.84 -24.20
CA GLN A 477 15.27 11.61 -24.65
C GLN A 477 16.02 11.74 -25.96
N GLY A 478 15.64 12.68 -26.82
CA GLY A 478 16.30 12.89 -28.12
C GLY A 478 16.31 11.61 -28.96
N LYS A 479 17.52 11.16 -29.32
CA LYS A 479 17.73 9.95 -30.15
C LYS A 479 17.39 8.63 -29.44
N SER A 480 17.27 8.64 -28.11
CA SER A 480 16.93 7.45 -27.32
C SER A 480 15.42 7.24 -27.17
N TRP A 481 14.61 8.08 -27.83
CA TRP A 481 13.18 7.93 -27.86
C TRP A 481 12.77 6.70 -28.67
N ASP A 482 12.06 5.78 -28.03
CA ASP A 482 11.40 4.64 -28.65
C ASP A 482 9.97 4.54 -28.08
N ARG A 483 8.96 4.62 -28.95
CA ARG A 483 7.56 4.62 -28.53
C ARG A 483 7.16 3.32 -27.82
N ASP A 484 7.56 2.18 -28.37
CA ASP A 484 7.20 0.88 -27.81
C ASP A 484 7.81 0.69 -26.42
N LEU A 485 9.08 1.05 -26.26
CA LEU A 485 9.75 1.04 -24.97
C LEU A 485 8.98 1.90 -23.96
N PHE A 486 8.69 3.16 -24.28
CA PHE A 486 8.13 4.10 -23.32
C PHE A 486 6.65 3.84 -23.00
N GLU A 487 5.86 3.32 -23.92
CA GLU A 487 4.46 2.98 -23.68
C GLU A 487 4.29 1.60 -23.02
N ASN A 488 5.14 0.61 -23.36
CA ASN A 488 4.88 -0.77 -23.01
C ASN A 488 5.89 -1.41 -22.05
N HIS A 489 7.14 -0.94 -22.02
CA HIS A 489 8.23 -1.68 -21.38
C HIS A 489 9.07 -0.88 -20.39
N LEU A 490 8.86 0.42 -20.29
CA LEU A 490 9.62 1.28 -19.38
C LEU A 490 9.06 1.22 -17.97
N MET A 491 9.92 0.86 -17.01
CA MET A 491 9.63 0.87 -15.58
C MET A 491 10.59 1.82 -14.86
N GLY A 492 10.08 2.67 -14.00
CA GLY A 492 10.86 3.40 -13.01
C GLY A 492 10.98 2.56 -11.74
N TYR A 493 12.20 2.11 -11.43
CA TYR A 493 12.49 1.41 -10.18
C TYR A 493 13.08 2.39 -9.18
N SER A 494 12.50 2.49 -8.00
CA SER A 494 12.90 3.40 -6.94
C SER A 494 13.56 2.62 -5.80
N LEU A 495 14.82 2.97 -5.49
CA LEU A 495 15.56 2.50 -4.32
C LEU A 495 15.64 3.62 -3.29
N ARG A 496 14.88 3.51 -2.20
CA ARG A 496 14.91 4.41 -1.05
C ARG A 496 15.89 3.88 0.00
N THR A 497 16.93 4.65 0.28
CA THR A 497 17.90 4.39 1.37
C THR A 497 17.70 5.42 2.49
N GLU A 498 18.49 5.34 3.55
CA GLU A 498 18.39 6.32 4.65
C GLU A 498 18.54 7.77 4.18
N GLY A 499 19.52 8.04 3.32
CA GLY A 499 19.85 9.40 2.90
C GLY A 499 19.47 9.74 1.45
N HIS A 500 19.08 8.78 0.61
CA HIS A 500 18.88 9.04 -0.80
C HIS A 500 17.72 8.22 -1.36
N ARG A 501 17.12 8.77 -2.42
CA ARG A 501 16.28 8.01 -3.36
C ARG A 501 16.96 8.00 -4.73
N LEU A 502 17.15 6.81 -5.28
CA LEU A 502 17.50 6.61 -6.69
C LEU A 502 16.25 6.17 -7.43
N VAL A 503 15.95 6.79 -8.58
CA VAL A 503 14.97 6.26 -9.55
C VAL A 503 15.72 5.93 -10.84
N ALA A 504 15.65 4.68 -11.26
CA ALA A 504 16.25 4.21 -12.51
C ALA A 504 15.13 3.83 -13.50
N TRP A 505 15.05 4.54 -14.61
CA TRP A 505 14.12 4.27 -15.70
C TRP A 505 14.72 3.25 -16.66
N MET A 506 14.18 2.02 -16.65
CA MET A 506 14.76 0.85 -17.29
C MET A 506 13.73 0.09 -18.13
N ASP A 507 14.20 -0.55 -19.20
CA ASP A 507 13.42 -1.61 -19.83
C ASP A 507 13.31 -2.79 -18.86
N TYR A 508 12.10 -3.10 -18.42
CA TYR A 508 11.91 -4.17 -17.44
C TYR A 508 12.17 -5.58 -18.01
N ARG A 509 12.28 -5.73 -19.33
CA ARG A 509 12.63 -7.00 -19.99
C ARG A 509 14.11 -7.31 -19.89
N ASP A 510 14.97 -6.26 -19.75
CA ASP A 510 16.42 -6.39 -19.63
C ASP A 510 16.94 -5.48 -18.49
N LEU A 511 17.01 -6.04 -17.30
CA LEU A 511 17.48 -5.32 -16.10
C LEU A 511 19.00 -5.11 -16.10
N ASP A 512 19.76 -5.75 -17.00
CA ASP A 512 21.20 -5.55 -17.15
C ASP A 512 21.51 -4.38 -18.09
N ALA A 513 20.57 -3.97 -18.95
CA ALA A 513 20.70 -2.80 -19.81
C ALA A 513 20.95 -1.51 -18.99
N GLN A 514 21.53 -0.52 -19.66
CA GLN A 514 21.70 0.80 -19.05
C GLN A 514 20.33 1.50 -18.92
N PRO A 515 20.06 2.18 -17.79
CA PRO A 515 18.87 3.00 -17.65
C PRO A 515 18.81 4.10 -18.73
N VAL A 516 17.62 4.36 -19.26
CA VAL A 516 17.39 5.48 -20.20
C VAL A 516 17.44 6.83 -19.48
N PHE A 517 17.21 6.85 -18.17
CA PHE A 517 17.33 8.03 -17.32
C PHE A 517 17.57 7.64 -15.87
N LEU A 518 18.30 8.50 -15.13
CA LEU A 518 18.58 8.32 -13.70
C LEU A 518 18.22 9.60 -12.94
N GLU A 519 17.57 9.41 -11.81
CA GLU A 519 17.30 10.47 -10.84
C GLU A 519 17.90 10.08 -9.49
N LEU A 520 18.55 11.04 -8.84
CA LEU A 520 19.05 10.89 -7.47
C LEU A 520 18.59 12.09 -6.65
N TYR A 521 17.97 11.83 -5.52
CA TYR A 521 17.49 12.84 -4.57
C TYR A 521 18.15 12.64 -3.21
N ASP A 522 18.64 13.74 -2.60
CA ASP A 522 19.19 13.74 -1.25
C ASP A 522 18.06 13.98 -0.24
N GLN A 523 17.65 12.94 0.42
CA GLN A 523 16.50 12.96 1.35
C GLN A 523 16.77 13.70 2.68
N LYS A 524 18.01 14.12 2.92
CA LYS A 524 18.37 14.93 4.10
C LYS A 524 18.39 16.42 3.76
N ALA A 525 18.97 16.78 2.62
CA ALA A 525 19.10 18.15 2.18
C ALA A 525 17.88 18.65 1.39
N ASP A 526 17.18 17.74 0.70
CA ASP A 526 16.06 18.02 -0.20
C ASP A 526 14.97 16.95 -0.04
N PRO A 527 14.26 16.91 1.09
CA PRO A 527 13.23 15.89 1.36
C PRO A 527 12.03 16.01 0.40
N ASP A 528 11.83 17.17 -0.22
CA ASP A 528 10.75 17.44 -1.18
C ASP A 528 11.12 17.03 -2.62
N GLU A 529 12.33 16.47 -2.81
CA GLU A 529 12.81 15.95 -4.11
C GLU A 529 12.73 16.99 -5.23
N THR A 530 13.16 18.24 -4.93
CA THR A 530 13.07 19.40 -5.84
C THR A 530 14.16 19.41 -6.89
N THR A 531 15.28 18.70 -6.67
CA THR A 531 16.45 18.73 -7.56
C THR A 531 17.07 17.35 -7.74
N ASN A 532 17.13 16.89 -9.00
CA ASN A 532 17.88 15.70 -9.36
C ASN A 532 19.38 16.00 -9.33
N VAL A 533 20.12 15.37 -8.43
CA VAL A 533 21.57 15.55 -8.24
C VAL A 533 22.42 14.41 -8.85
N ALA A 534 21.83 13.54 -9.67
CA ALA A 534 22.51 12.37 -10.23
C ALA A 534 23.78 12.73 -11.03
N SER A 535 23.70 13.75 -11.89
CA SER A 535 24.82 14.18 -12.73
C SER A 535 25.99 14.76 -11.92
N GLY A 536 25.71 15.41 -10.81
CA GLY A 536 26.72 15.95 -9.89
C GLY A 536 27.32 14.90 -8.93
N ASN A 537 26.73 13.71 -8.86
CA ASN A 537 27.12 12.66 -7.93
C ASN A 537 27.27 11.28 -8.61
N PRO A 538 28.09 11.14 -9.69
CA PRO A 538 28.14 9.91 -10.49
C PRO A 538 28.51 8.68 -9.65
N GLY A 539 29.51 8.79 -8.78
CA GLY A 539 29.95 7.67 -7.95
C GLY A 539 28.87 7.14 -7.00
N LYS A 540 28.06 8.04 -6.41
CA LYS A 540 26.93 7.66 -5.55
C LYS A 540 25.81 7.03 -6.39
N THR A 541 25.48 7.64 -7.52
CA THR A 541 24.46 7.17 -8.47
C THR A 541 24.78 5.74 -8.92
N ASP A 542 26.01 5.49 -9.36
CA ASP A 542 26.46 4.16 -9.80
C ASP A 542 26.43 3.13 -8.67
N ALA A 543 26.83 3.51 -7.45
CA ALA A 543 26.80 2.61 -6.31
C ALA A 543 25.37 2.18 -5.96
N LEU A 544 24.42 3.12 -5.97
CA LEU A 544 23.01 2.84 -5.71
C LEU A 544 22.35 2.07 -6.87
N LEU A 545 22.72 2.36 -8.11
CA LEU A 545 22.25 1.60 -9.28
C LEU A 545 22.69 0.13 -9.21
N ARG A 546 23.97 -0.12 -8.89
CA ARG A 546 24.44 -1.50 -8.65
C ARG A 546 23.70 -2.18 -7.50
N GLN A 547 23.37 -1.43 -6.43
CA GLN A 547 22.57 -1.97 -5.33
C GLN A 547 21.15 -2.32 -5.82
N LEU A 548 20.48 -1.40 -6.52
CA LEU A 548 19.15 -1.63 -7.09
C LEU A 548 19.12 -2.87 -7.98
N LYS A 549 20.04 -2.99 -8.94
CA LYS A 549 20.13 -4.16 -9.83
C LYS A 549 20.29 -5.46 -9.06
N ARG A 550 21.15 -5.49 -8.02
CA ARG A 550 21.29 -6.67 -7.16
C ARG A 550 19.99 -7.05 -6.42
N GLU A 551 19.25 -6.06 -5.94
CA GLU A 551 17.97 -6.34 -5.24
C GLU A 551 16.88 -6.81 -6.21
N LEU A 552 16.83 -6.25 -7.42
CA LEU A 552 15.90 -6.72 -8.47
C LEU A 552 16.25 -8.15 -8.93
N ALA A 553 17.53 -8.50 -9.06
CA ALA A 553 17.97 -9.84 -9.42
C ALA A 553 17.67 -10.91 -8.35
N ARG A 554 17.43 -10.53 -7.10
CA ARG A 554 16.98 -11.44 -6.02
C ARG A 554 15.49 -11.79 -6.12
N ALA A 555 14.73 -11.04 -6.88
CA ALA A 555 13.34 -11.39 -7.14
C ALA A 555 13.28 -12.62 -8.04
N PRO A 556 12.44 -13.64 -7.74
CA PRO A 556 12.26 -14.74 -8.68
C PRO A 556 11.83 -14.22 -10.05
N PRO A 557 12.24 -14.87 -11.13
CA PRO A 557 11.89 -14.46 -12.49
C PRO A 557 10.37 -14.40 -12.65
N ARG A 558 9.91 -13.46 -13.47
CA ARG A 558 8.49 -13.33 -13.83
C ARG A 558 7.97 -14.63 -14.42
N PRO A 559 6.71 -14.99 -14.15
CA PRO A 559 6.07 -16.06 -14.91
C PRO A 559 6.17 -15.72 -16.41
N ALA A 560 6.63 -16.66 -17.20
CA ALA A 560 6.57 -16.53 -18.65
C ALA A 560 5.09 -16.34 -19.05
N LYS A 561 4.81 -15.31 -19.87
CA LYS A 561 3.47 -15.11 -20.45
C LYS A 561 3.15 -16.22 -21.42
#